data_fa92b6444bf1718ce9ebb740750bec8d
#
_entry.id   fa92b6444bf1718ce9ebb740750bec8d
#
_cell.length_a   1.000
_cell.length_b   1.000
_cell.length_c   1.000
_cell.angle_alpha   90.00
_cell.angle_beta   90.00
_cell.angle_gamma   90.00
#
_symmetry.space_group_name_H-M   'P 1'
#
loop_
_entity.id
_entity.type
_entity.pdbx_description
1 polymer ?
#
loop_
_entity_poly.entity_id
_entity_poly.type
_entity_poly.pdbx_seq_one_letter_code
_entity_poly.pdbx_strand_id
1 'polypeptide(L)'
;MAGNKPQQEFVPLRIAVVTVSDTRNEETDTSGQFFREALEAAGHVCHSKQICKDDVYKLRALVAALIADDSVHAILLTGGTGFTKRDNTVVAITPLFDSQIDGFGELFRQLSYQEIGTSTIQSRAFAGL
;
A
#
# COMPACT_ATOMS: atom_id res chain seq x y z
N MET A 1 0.86 14.73 26.04
CA MET A 1 1.51 15.23 24.86
C MET A 1 2.84 14.55 24.61
N ALA A 2 3.16 14.25 23.38
CA ALA A 2 4.44 13.67 23.05
C ALA A 2 5.56 14.63 23.48
N GLY A 3 6.28 14.30 24.52
CA GLY A 3 7.48 14.98 24.88
C GLY A 3 8.59 14.74 23.88
N ASN A 4 9.77 15.15 24.18
CA ASN A 4 10.95 14.92 23.37
C ASN A 4 11.24 13.42 23.28
N LYS A 5 10.86 12.80 22.17
CA LYS A 5 11.29 11.42 21.90
C LYS A 5 12.76 11.43 21.48
N PRO A 6 13.54 10.44 21.92
CA PRO A 6 14.90 10.29 21.41
C PRO A 6 14.84 10.16 19.88
N GLN A 7 15.74 10.82 19.20
CA GLN A 7 15.87 10.69 17.77
C GLN A 7 16.30 9.25 17.46
N GLN A 8 15.47 8.53 16.72
CA GLN A 8 15.78 7.18 16.32
C GLN A 8 16.64 7.17 15.06
N GLU A 9 17.54 6.22 14.97
CA GLU A 9 18.28 6.01 13.73
C GLU A 9 17.34 5.53 12.63
N PHE A 10 17.58 6.00 11.41
CA PHE A 10 16.86 5.52 10.24
C PHE A 10 17.21 4.05 9.98
N VAL A 11 16.19 3.23 9.84
CA VAL A 11 16.33 1.82 9.50
C VAL A 11 15.80 1.59 8.09
N PRO A 12 16.64 1.22 7.12
CA PRO A 12 16.16 0.84 5.80
C PRO A 12 15.24 -0.39 5.89
N LEU A 13 14.09 -0.30 5.23
CA LEU A 13 13.14 -1.41 5.16
C LEU A 13 13.17 -2.04 3.78
N ARG A 14 12.89 -3.33 3.71
CA ARG A 14 12.64 -4.02 2.46
C ARG A 14 11.14 -4.00 2.19
N ILE A 15 10.76 -3.32 1.14
CA ILE A 15 9.36 -3.00 0.84
C ILE A 15 8.97 -3.64 -0.49
N ALA A 16 7.91 -4.43 -0.48
CA ALA A 16 7.29 -4.96 -1.68
C ALA A 16 6.25 -3.98 -2.21
N VAL A 17 6.23 -3.78 -3.50
CA VAL A 17 5.25 -2.92 -4.18
C VAL A 17 4.33 -3.79 -5.03
N VAL A 18 3.02 -3.64 -4.84
CA VAL A 18 2.01 -4.36 -5.59
C VAL A 18 1.05 -3.36 -6.23
N THR A 19 0.98 -3.40 -7.56
CA THR A 19 -0.02 -2.64 -8.32
C THR A 19 -1.19 -3.55 -8.66
N VAL A 20 -2.38 -3.16 -8.24
CA VAL A 20 -3.61 -3.91 -8.52
C VAL A 20 -4.24 -3.34 -9.79
N SER A 21 -4.21 -4.10 -10.87
CA SER A 21 -4.72 -3.65 -12.16
C SER A 21 -5.00 -4.81 -13.09
N ASP A 22 -6.10 -4.72 -13.82
CA ASP A 22 -6.45 -5.69 -14.87
C ASP A 22 -5.81 -5.36 -16.23
N THR A 23 -5.30 -4.14 -16.40
CA THR A 23 -4.88 -3.62 -17.71
C THR A 23 -3.43 -3.18 -17.78
N ARG A 24 -2.78 -2.89 -16.64
CA ARG A 24 -1.39 -2.44 -16.62
C ARG A 24 -0.42 -3.59 -16.82
N ASN A 25 0.72 -3.28 -17.41
CA ASN A 25 1.88 -4.15 -17.47
C ASN A 25 3.11 -3.39 -16.94
N GLU A 26 4.28 -4.02 -16.94
CA GLU A 26 5.48 -3.36 -16.41
C GLU A 26 5.81 -2.02 -17.09
N GLU A 27 5.55 -1.91 -18.39
CA GLU A 27 5.84 -0.69 -19.15
C GLU A 27 4.83 0.42 -18.85
N THR A 28 3.59 0.08 -18.53
CA THR A 28 2.51 1.03 -18.27
C THR A 28 2.24 1.27 -16.79
N ASP A 29 2.92 0.55 -15.90
CA ASP A 29 2.75 0.65 -14.45
C ASP A 29 3.47 1.88 -13.88
N THR A 30 2.91 3.05 -14.13
CA THR A 30 3.48 4.31 -13.65
C THR A 30 3.39 4.46 -12.14
N SER A 31 2.32 3.96 -11.52
CA SER A 31 2.13 4.04 -10.07
C SER A 31 3.14 3.18 -9.33
N GLY A 32 3.33 1.92 -9.76
CA GLY A 32 4.31 1.03 -9.15
C GLY A 32 5.73 1.58 -9.29
N GLN A 33 6.06 2.14 -10.45
CA GLN A 33 7.36 2.75 -10.68
C GLN A 33 7.56 3.98 -9.79
N PHE A 34 6.53 4.79 -9.62
CA PHE A 34 6.58 5.93 -8.71
C PHE A 34 6.87 5.50 -7.27
N PHE A 35 6.18 4.47 -6.77
CA PHE A 35 6.43 3.96 -5.42
C PHE A 35 7.84 3.42 -5.27
N ARG A 36 8.32 2.67 -6.25
CA ARG A 36 9.70 2.16 -6.23
C ARG A 36 10.71 3.30 -6.12
N GLU A 37 10.58 4.30 -6.97
CA GLU A 37 11.50 5.45 -6.95
C GLU A 37 11.39 6.22 -5.63
N ALA A 38 10.18 6.42 -5.11
CA ALA A 38 9.97 7.15 -3.86
C ALA A 38 10.57 6.42 -2.65
N LEU A 39 10.37 5.10 -2.55
CA LEU A 39 10.92 4.35 -1.43
C LEU A 39 12.44 4.24 -1.50
N GLU A 40 13.01 4.12 -2.68
CA GLU A 40 14.46 4.11 -2.87
C GLU A 40 15.07 5.48 -2.53
N ALA A 41 14.41 6.57 -2.97
CA ALA A 41 14.82 7.92 -2.62
C ALA A 41 14.77 8.19 -1.11
N ALA A 42 13.84 7.55 -0.41
CA ALA A 42 13.73 7.63 1.04
C ALA A 42 14.75 6.73 1.78
N GLY A 43 15.55 5.97 1.08
CA GLY A 43 16.59 5.11 1.65
C GLY A 43 16.17 3.68 1.91
N HIS A 44 14.99 3.27 1.44
CA HIS A 44 14.51 1.89 1.55
C HIS A 44 14.92 1.05 0.34
N VAL A 45 14.73 -0.24 0.45
CA VAL A 45 15.04 -1.21 -0.61
C VAL A 45 13.74 -1.75 -1.19
N CYS A 46 13.61 -1.71 -2.50
CA CYS A 46 12.49 -2.37 -3.18
C CYS A 46 12.75 -3.88 -3.24
N HIS A 47 12.03 -4.62 -2.41
CA HIS A 47 12.11 -6.08 -2.40
C HIS A 47 11.62 -6.67 -3.72
N SER A 48 10.47 -6.19 -4.18
CA SER A 48 9.85 -6.63 -5.41
C SER A 48 8.83 -5.59 -5.88
N LYS A 49 8.56 -5.59 -7.17
CA LYS A 49 7.52 -4.77 -7.79
C LYS A 49 6.71 -5.67 -8.70
N GLN A 50 5.44 -5.86 -8.38
CA GLN A 50 4.58 -6.80 -9.08
C GLN A 50 3.25 -6.16 -9.42
N ILE A 51 2.64 -6.66 -10.48
CA ILE A 51 1.28 -6.31 -10.88
C ILE A 51 0.40 -7.53 -10.61
N CYS A 52 -0.71 -7.32 -9.93
CA CYS A 52 -1.69 -8.35 -9.65
C CYS A 52 -3.03 -7.94 -10.23
N LYS A 53 -3.72 -8.89 -10.85
CA LYS A 53 -5.09 -8.63 -11.28
C LYS A 53 -5.99 -8.33 -10.10
N ASP A 54 -7.03 -7.51 -10.33
CA ASP A 54 -8.01 -7.14 -9.33
C ASP A 54 -8.97 -8.30 -9.09
N ASP A 55 -8.48 -9.30 -8.39
CA ASP A 55 -9.17 -10.55 -8.06
C ASP A 55 -8.89 -10.87 -6.59
N VAL A 56 -9.95 -11.14 -5.83
CA VAL A 56 -9.85 -11.35 -4.39
C VAL A 56 -8.85 -12.45 -4.04
N TYR A 57 -8.92 -13.58 -4.72
CA TYR A 57 -8.09 -14.73 -4.37
C TYR A 57 -6.65 -14.59 -4.83
N LYS A 58 -6.43 -13.99 -6.00
CA LYS A 58 -5.07 -13.72 -6.49
C LYS A 58 -4.36 -12.69 -5.62
N LEU A 59 -5.06 -11.63 -5.24
CA LEU A 59 -4.53 -10.61 -4.31
C LEU A 59 -4.20 -11.23 -2.96
N ARG A 60 -5.12 -12.02 -2.42
CA ARG A 60 -4.95 -12.65 -1.11
C ARG A 60 -3.76 -13.60 -1.11
N ALA A 61 -3.62 -14.42 -2.16
CA ALA A 61 -2.51 -15.35 -2.29
C ALA A 61 -1.16 -14.62 -2.38
N LEU A 62 -1.08 -13.59 -3.21
CA LEU A 62 0.15 -12.82 -3.36
C LEU A 62 0.55 -12.12 -2.06
N VAL A 63 -0.39 -11.43 -1.43
CA VAL A 63 -0.10 -10.67 -0.21
C VAL A 63 0.20 -11.62 0.96
N ALA A 64 -0.53 -12.73 1.08
CA ALA A 64 -0.24 -13.74 2.10
C ALA A 64 1.18 -14.29 1.95
N ALA A 65 1.63 -14.55 0.72
CA ALA A 65 3.00 -15.00 0.47
C ALA A 65 4.04 -13.94 0.87
N LEU A 66 3.77 -12.67 0.60
CA LEU A 66 4.66 -11.58 1.00
C LEU A 66 4.68 -11.41 2.53
N ILE A 67 3.56 -11.57 3.20
CA ILE A 67 3.49 -11.54 4.68
C ILE A 67 4.32 -12.68 5.27
N ALA A 68 4.30 -13.85 4.65
CA ALA A 68 5.04 -15.02 5.11
C ALA A 68 6.54 -14.95 4.80
N ASP A 69 6.96 -14.03 3.94
CA ASP A 69 8.36 -13.85 3.55
C ASP A 69 9.09 -12.99 4.60
N ASP A 70 10.00 -13.62 5.34
CA ASP A 70 10.75 -12.95 6.41
C ASP A 70 11.64 -11.81 5.91
N SER A 71 11.92 -11.75 4.61
CA SER A 71 12.70 -10.67 4.02
C SER A 71 11.87 -9.43 3.68
N VAL A 72 10.55 -9.48 3.83
CA VAL A 72 9.64 -8.35 3.55
C VAL A 72 9.23 -7.70 4.87
N HIS A 73 9.52 -6.41 5.01
CA HIS A 73 9.12 -5.64 6.18
C HIS A 73 7.78 -4.91 6.00
N ALA A 74 7.51 -4.46 4.78
CA ALA A 74 6.30 -3.71 4.47
C ALA A 74 5.84 -4.00 3.05
N ILE A 75 4.55 -3.83 2.82
CA ILE A 75 3.92 -4.01 1.51
C ILE A 75 3.14 -2.74 1.19
N LEU A 76 3.44 -2.13 0.06
CA LEU A 76 2.69 -1.00 -0.47
C LEU A 76 1.81 -1.50 -1.62
N LEU A 77 0.50 -1.31 -1.48
CA LEU A 77 -0.45 -1.64 -2.54
C LEU A 77 -1.03 -0.35 -3.13
N THR A 78 -1.24 -0.36 -4.43
CA THR A 78 -1.92 0.73 -5.14
C THR A 78 -2.92 0.15 -6.12
N GLY A 79 -4.09 0.78 -6.21
CA GLY A 79 -5.17 0.36 -7.10
C GLY A 79 -6.24 -0.49 -6.41
N GLY A 80 -7.37 -0.65 -7.08
CA GLY A 80 -8.45 -1.52 -6.63
C GLY A 80 -9.17 -1.07 -5.36
N THR A 81 -9.14 0.22 -5.02
CA THR A 81 -9.71 0.76 -3.78
C THR A 81 -10.99 1.57 -3.97
N GLY A 82 -11.57 1.58 -5.17
CA GLY A 82 -12.85 2.23 -5.42
C GLY A 82 -14.04 1.43 -4.86
N PHE A 83 -15.25 1.84 -5.26
CA PHE A 83 -16.49 1.26 -4.77
C PHE A 83 -17.22 0.36 -5.78
N THR A 84 -16.59 0.08 -6.93
CA THR A 84 -17.17 -0.81 -7.92
C THR A 84 -16.93 -2.29 -7.58
N LYS A 85 -17.64 -3.19 -8.25
CA LYS A 85 -17.43 -4.63 -8.08
C LYS A 85 -16.06 -5.11 -8.54
N ARG A 86 -15.34 -4.27 -9.30
CA ARG A 86 -14.00 -4.57 -9.79
C ARG A 86 -12.91 -4.09 -8.85
N ASP A 87 -13.27 -3.43 -7.75
CA ASP A 87 -12.35 -2.88 -6.76
C ASP A 87 -12.31 -3.82 -5.56
N ASN A 88 -11.39 -4.78 -5.59
CA ASN A 88 -11.37 -5.90 -4.63
C ASN A 88 -10.26 -5.79 -3.58
N THR A 89 -9.44 -4.73 -3.60
CA THR A 89 -8.26 -4.66 -2.73
C THR A 89 -8.64 -4.69 -1.24
N VAL A 90 -9.59 -3.86 -0.82
CA VAL A 90 -9.99 -3.79 0.59
C VAL A 90 -10.55 -5.13 1.07
N VAL A 91 -11.47 -5.73 0.30
CA VAL A 91 -12.08 -7.01 0.64
C VAL A 91 -11.07 -8.14 0.68
N ALA A 92 -10.12 -8.14 -0.26
CA ALA A 92 -9.10 -9.17 -0.33
C ALA A 92 -8.12 -9.13 0.84
N ILE A 93 -7.70 -7.94 1.23
CA ILE A 93 -6.57 -7.76 2.13
C ILE A 93 -6.97 -7.63 3.59
N THR A 94 -8.11 -7.00 3.89
CA THR A 94 -8.56 -6.77 5.27
C THR A 94 -8.58 -8.06 6.11
N PRO A 95 -9.04 -9.21 5.61
CA PRO A 95 -9.03 -10.45 6.40
C PRO A 95 -7.64 -10.97 6.75
N LEU A 96 -6.58 -10.46 6.11
CA LEU A 96 -5.20 -10.85 6.43
C LEU A 96 -4.62 -10.05 7.59
N PHE A 97 -5.27 -9.00 8.04
CA PHE A 97 -4.77 -8.16 9.13
C PHE A 97 -4.94 -8.85 10.48
N ASP A 98 -3.92 -8.76 11.31
CA ASP A 98 -4.05 -9.01 12.76
C ASP A 98 -4.68 -7.80 13.44
N SER A 99 -4.33 -6.60 13.01
CA SER A 99 -4.86 -5.33 13.52
C SER A 99 -4.95 -4.30 12.41
N GLN A 100 -6.02 -3.51 12.43
CA GLN A 100 -6.19 -2.40 11.49
C GLN A 100 -5.55 -1.13 12.06
N ILE A 101 -4.89 -0.36 11.20
CA ILE A 101 -4.28 0.92 11.57
C ILE A 101 -5.16 2.05 11.03
N ASP A 102 -6.15 2.46 11.81
CA ASP A 102 -7.14 3.46 11.39
C ASP A 102 -6.51 4.82 11.09
N GLY A 103 -5.50 5.19 11.86
CA GLY A 103 -4.82 6.48 11.69
C GLY A 103 -4.17 6.67 10.35
N PHE A 104 -3.78 5.60 9.67
CA PHE A 104 -3.24 5.72 8.31
C PHE A 104 -4.26 6.31 7.34
N GLY A 105 -5.46 5.75 7.30
CA GLY A 105 -6.51 6.25 6.43
C GLY A 105 -6.92 7.68 6.76
N GLU A 106 -6.99 8.01 8.04
CA GLU A 106 -7.32 9.36 8.49
C GLU A 106 -6.30 10.37 7.99
N LEU A 107 -5.00 10.11 8.20
CA LEU A 107 -3.93 10.99 7.76
C LEU A 107 -3.86 11.07 6.23
N PHE A 108 -3.99 9.94 5.56
CA PHE A 108 -3.97 9.90 4.09
C PHE A 108 -5.07 10.79 3.51
N ARG A 109 -6.31 10.67 4.03
CA ARG A 109 -7.43 11.47 3.55
C ARG A 109 -7.26 12.95 3.87
N GLN A 110 -6.67 13.27 5.01
CA GLN A 110 -6.38 14.67 5.37
C GLN A 110 -5.40 15.30 4.38
N LEU A 111 -4.32 14.59 4.03
CA LEU A 111 -3.35 15.08 3.05
C LEU A 111 -3.96 15.15 1.65
N SER A 112 -4.73 14.14 1.27
CA SER A 112 -5.41 14.09 -0.02
C SER A 112 -6.42 15.22 -0.19
N TYR A 113 -7.09 15.62 0.89
CA TYR A 113 -8.06 16.72 0.86
C TYR A 113 -7.43 18.02 0.35
N GLN A 114 -6.18 18.27 0.68
CA GLN A 114 -5.46 19.47 0.24
C GLN A 114 -5.27 19.50 -1.28
N GLU A 115 -5.22 18.36 -1.92
CA GLU A 115 -5.00 18.24 -3.37
C GLU A 115 -6.30 18.11 -4.15
N ILE A 116 -7.24 17.29 -3.67
CA ILE A 116 -8.45 16.94 -4.44
C ILE A 116 -9.76 17.35 -3.74
N GLY A 117 -9.70 18.00 -2.57
CA GLY A 117 -10.88 18.46 -1.87
C GLY A 117 -11.80 17.33 -1.40
N THR A 118 -13.11 17.52 -1.50
CA THR A 118 -14.10 16.59 -0.98
C THR A 118 -14.13 15.23 -1.67
N SER A 119 -13.52 15.09 -2.83
CA SER A 119 -13.39 13.79 -3.51
C SER A 119 -12.66 12.75 -2.66
N THR A 120 -11.86 13.20 -1.69
CA THR A 120 -11.18 12.31 -0.75
C THR A 120 -12.13 11.47 0.12
N ILE A 121 -13.39 11.88 0.25
CA ILE A 121 -14.42 11.10 0.98
C ILE A 121 -14.57 9.70 0.39
N GLN A 122 -14.34 9.54 -0.91
CA GLN A 122 -14.41 8.26 -1.59
C GLN A 122 -13.14 7.43 -1.47
N SER A 123 -12.09 7.96 -0.85
CA SER A 123 -10.85 7.21 -0.65
C SER A 123 -11.04 6.12 0.40
N ARG A 124 -10.72 4.89 0.03
CA ARG A 124 -10.72 3.74 0.94
C ARG A 124 -9.30 3.35 1.33
N ALA A 125 -8.43 4.34 1.48
CA ALA A 125 -7.08 4.12 1.96
C ALA A 125 -7.09 3.46 3.33
N PHE A 126 -6.27 2.42 3.51
CA PHE A 126 -6.26 1.59 4.72
C PHE A 126 -4.87 1.01 4.95
N ALA A 127 -4.59 0.61 6.17
CA ALA A 127 -3.38 -0.11 6.54
C ALA A 127 -3.65 -1.07 7.69
N GLY A 128 -2.80 -2.05 7.84
CA GLY A 128 -2.90 -3.04 8.90
C GLY A 128 -1.57 -3.70 9.20
N LEU A 129 -1.58 -4.43 10.29
CA LEU A 129 -0.47 -5.27 10.75
C LEU A 129 -0.82 -6.72 10.57
#